data_58debd6b85b02dccf81eaac34a630c3a
#
_entry.id   58debd6b85b02dccf81eaac34a630c3a
#
_cell.length_a   1.000
_cell.length_b   1.000
_cell.length_c   1.000
_cell.angle_alpha   90.00
_cell.angle_beta   90.00
_cell.angle_gamma   90.00
#
_symmetry.space_group_name_H-M   'P 1'
#
loop_
_entity.id
_entity.type
_entity.pdbx_description
1 polymer ?
#
loop_
_entity_poly.entity_id
_entity_poly.type
_entity_poly.pdbx_seq_one_letter_code
_entity_poly.pdbx_strand_id
1 'polypeptide(L)'
;MVTGVGSGVAQSIIKALKLANQKYKRNYVIIGTDANWKAAGMYAVDKACLVPRCREKSYLQRLIEIIRDNGVAFLIPGTDPELQALSDLKEEIEKETDTHVVLNPPDTIEIGYDKFRTASFLKENGFPYPETVCLVPGESLPEEDQAYPLIVKPRYGSGSVGLSLITGPAQIGNHLAMYDEEMVAQEYINAPQQEFTCGLAFGKDGELLSTIILQRDLKKGFTQFARVARQPEVQRQILDIAGVLEGRGAYNIQGQLTDRGFVVFEINPRFSGTTAFRAVAGQNEPDMYIQHFLNRTVPTPEINQSLCMSRYLNEYYFDTDTADALRQGESRTAGRAGFVMDYF
;
A
#
# COMPACT_ATOMS: atom_id res chain seq x y z
N MET A 1 -5.74 -11.52 -9.80
CA MET A 1 -5.71 -10.22 -10.52
C MET A 1 -5.17 -9.14 -9.60
N VAL A 2 -4.37 -8.20 -10.09
CA VAL A 2 -3.86 -7.04 -9.35
C VAL A 2 -4.35 -5.79 -10.06
N THR A 3 -4.96 -4.84 -9.33
CA THR A 3 -5.46 -3.59 -9.93
C THR A 3 -4.45 -2.45 -9.77
N GLY A 4 -4.61 -1.36 -10.55
CA GLY A 4 -3.77 -0.18 -10.48
C GLY A 4 -2.29 -0.45 -10.69
N VAL A 5 -1.96 -1.29 -11.69
CA VAL A 5 -0.58 -1.82 -11.88
C VAL A 5 0.46 -0.76 -12.24
N GLY A 6 0.06 0.47 -12.47
CA GLY A 6 0.96 1.61 -12.58
C GLY A 6 1.57 2.05 -11.25
N SER A 7 0.94 1.71 -10.13
CA SER A 7 1.39 2.10 -8.80
C SER A 7 2.61 1.32 -8.32
N GLY A 8 3.41 1.92 -7.43
CA GLY A 8 4.53 1.23 -6.79
C GLY A 8 4.09 0.08 -5.87
N VAL A 9 2.88 0.15 -5.31
CA VAL A 9 2.29 -0.92 -4.49
C VAL A 9 1.96 -2.13 -5.35
N ALA A 10 1.18 -1.94 -6.42
CA ALA A 10 0.83 -3.03 -7.33
C ALA A 10 2.05 -3.69 -7.97
N GLN A 11 3.03 -2.89 -8.42
CA GLN A 11 4.29 -3.43 -8.96
C GLN A 11 5.04 -4.26 -7.91
N SER A 12 4.99 -3.87 -6.64
CA SER A 12 5.60 -4.62 -5.54
C SER A 12 4.88 -5.95 -5.29
N ILE A 13 3.54 -5.97 -5.37
CA ILE A 13 2.72 -7.20 -5.29
C ILE A 13 3.06 -8.14 -6.47
N ILE A 14 3.09 -7.62 -7.70
CA ILE A 14 3.44 -8.41 -8.90
C ILE A 14 4.82 -9.06 -8.75
N LYS A 15 5.82 -8.30 -8.31
CA LYS A 15 7.18 -8.82 -8.07
C LYS A 15 7.18 -9.92 -7.00
N ALA A 16 6.44 -9.76 -5.92
CA ALA A 16 6.31 -10.76 -4.86
C ALA A 16 5.66 -12.06 -5.36
N LEU A 17 4.58 -11.97 -6.16
CA LEU A 17 3.93 -13.13 -6.76
C LEU A 17 4.84 -13.84 -7.78
N LYS A 18 5.56 -13.08 -8.61
CA LYS A 18 6.57 -13.66 -9.53
C LYS A 18 7.70 -14.37 -8.77
N LEU A 19 8.17 -13.77 -7.67
CA LEU A 19 9.15 -14.41 -6.80
C LEU A 19 8.61 -15.72 -6.20
N ALA A 20 7.34 -15.76 -5.80
CA ALA A 20 6.71 -16.98 -5.31
C ALA A 20 6.66 -18.07 -6.39
N ASN A 21 6.35 -17.72 -7.65
CA ASN A 21 6.40 -18.63 -8.77
C ASN A 21 7.83 -19.25 -8.95
N GLN A 22 8.85 -18.40 -8.84
CA GLN A 22 10.23 -18.85 -9.00
C GLN A 22 10.72 -19.68 -7.80
N LYS A 23 10.55 -19.16 -6.58
CA LYS A 23 11.13 -19.73 -5.35
C LYS A 23 10.35 -20.93 -4.84
N TYR A 24 9.02 -20.85 -4.86
CA TYR A 24 8.14 -21.85 -4.26
C TYR A 24 7.39 -22.70 -5.29
N LYS A 25 7.74 -22.55 -6.60
CA LYS A 25 7.09 -23.29 -7.70
C LYS A 25 5.56 -23.12 -7.70
N ARG A 26 5.08 -21.91 -7.36
CA ARG A 26 3.68 -21.55 -7.55
C ARG A 26 3.41 -21.39 -9.05
N ASN A 27 2.16 -21.52 -9.44
CA ASN A 27 1.74 -21.34 -10.83
C ASN A 27 0.74 -20.18 -10.93
N TYR A 28 1.05 -19.04 -10.27
CA TYR A 28 0.21 -17.85 -10.35
C TYR A 28 0.25 -17.25 -11.76
N VAL A 29 -0.91 -17.16 -12.39
CA VAL A 29 -1.12 -16.32 -13.57
C VAL A 29 -1.55 -14.94 -13.09
N ILE A 30 -0.77 -13.92 -13.42
CA ILE A 30 -0.96 -12.57 -12.92
C ILE A 30 -1.66 -11.74 -14.00
N ILE A 31 -2.92 -11.36 -13.71
CA ILE A 31 -3.68 -10.44 -14.55
C ILE A 31 -3.55 -9.05 -13.93
N GLY A 32 -3.17 -8.07 -14.74
CA GLY A 32 -3.03 -6.68 -14.31
C GLY A 32 -4.10 -5.79 -14.92
N THR A 33 -4.66 -4.88 -14.13
CA THR A 33 -5.57 -3.86 -14.63
C THR A 33 -5.10 -2.45 -14.27
N ASP A 34 -5.33 -1.50 -15.17
CA ASP A 34 -5.08 -0.08 -14.94
C ASP A 34 -5.99 0.75 -15.85
N ALA A 35 -6.28 1.99 -15.46
CA ALA A 35 -6.99 2.94 -16.30
C ALA A 35 -6.05 3.63 -17.32
N ASN A 36 -4.74 3.51 -17.12
CA ASN A 36 -3.71 4.10 -17.96
C ASN A 36 -2.93 3.02 -18.71
N TRP A 37 -3.16 2.90 -20.01
CA TRP A 37 -2.45 1.95 -20.86
C TRP A 37 -0.91 2.14 -20.89
N LYS A 38 -0.42 3.35 -20.51
CA LYS A 38 1.03 3.65 -20.42
C LYS A 38 1.67 3.15 -19.13
N ALA A 39 0.89 2.62 -18.19
CA ALA A 39 1.41 2.14 -16.93
C ALA A 39 2.38 0.95 -17.14
N ALA A 40 3.61 1.04 -16.64
CA ALA A 40 4.64 0.02 -16.86
C ALA A 40 4.21 -1.38 -16.38
N GLY A 41 3.41 -1.45 -15.32
CA GLY A 41 2.87 -2.71 -14.81
C GLY A 41 1.99 -3.47 -15.81
N MET A 42 1.34 -2.78 -16.78
CA MET A 42 0.54 -3.41 -17.83
C MET A 42 1.38 -4.32 -18.74
N TYR A 43 2.65 -4.04 -18.85
CA TYR A 43 3.59 -4.80 -19.68
C TYR A 43 4.36 -5.85 -18.89
N ALA A 44 4.25 -5.81 -17.56
CA ALA A 44 4.97 -6.67 -16.63
C ALA A 44 4.15 -7.86 -16.11
N VAL A 45 2.89 -8.01 -16.51
CA VAL A 45 1.97 -9.09 -16.09
C VAL A 45 1.76 -10.11 -17.21
N ASP A 46 1.18 -11.27 -16.89
CA ASP A 46 0.90 -12.31 -17.88
C ASP A 46 -0.24 -11.92 -18.81
N LYS A 47 -1.25 -11.21 -18.29
CA LYS A 47 -2.33 -10.61 -19.07
C LYS A 47 -2.65 -9.22 -18.54
N ALA A 48 -2.80 -8.25 -19.44
CA ALA A 48 -3.17 -6.88 -19.13
C ALA A 48 -4.55 -6.54 -19.68
N CYS A 49 -5.37 -5.83 -18.88
CA CYS A 49 -6.70 -5.39 -19.28
C CYS A 49 -6.91 -3.94 -18.85
N LEU A 50 -7.37 -3.09 -19.76
CA LEU A 50 -7.79 -1.74 -19.46
C LEU A 50 -9.12 -1.74 -18.71
N VAL A 51 -9.21 -0.87 -17.69
CA VAL A 51 -10.42 -0.62 -16.92
C VAL A 51 -10.69 0.88 -16.87
N PRO A 52 -11.94 1.32 -16.70
CA PRO A 52 -12.25 2.70 -16.34
C PRO A 52 -11.60 3.08 -14.99
N ARG A 53 -11.61 4.37 -14.64
CA ARG A 53 -11.20 4.79 -13.30
C ARG A 53 -12.20 4.24 -12.27
N CYS A 54 -11.72 3.88 -11.07
CA CYS A 54 -12.52 3.21 -10.05
C CYS A 54 -13.77 3.99 -9.57
N ARG A 55 -13.82 5.32 -9.81
CA ARG A 55 -15.01 6.17 -9.54
C ARG A 55 -16.02 6.21 -10.69
N GLU A 56 -15.72 5.63 -11.83
CA GLU A 56 -16.63 5.60 -12.98
C GLU A 56 -17.64 4.46 -12.84
N LYS A 57 -18.90 4.71 -13.24
CA LYS A 57 -20.00 3.75 -13.11
C LYS A 57 -19.74 2.42 -13.84
N SER A 58 -18.96 2.46 -14.91
CA SER A 58 -18.61 1.28 -15.72
C SER A 58 -17.48 0.42 -15.11
N TYR A 59 -16.84 0.88 -14.03
CA TYR A 59 -15.69 0.17 -13.44
C TYR A 59 -16.06 -1.22 -12.94
N LEU A 60 -17.10 -1.35 -12.13
CA LEU A 60 -17.55 -2.64 -11.58
C LEU A 60 -17.90 -3.63 -12.67
N GLN A 61 -18.73 -3.22 -13.63
CA GLN A 61 -19.13 -4.10 -14.73
C GLN A 61 -17.90 -4.62 -15.49
N ARG A 62 -16.94 -3.72 -15.79
CA ARG A 62 -15.73 -4.10 -16.50
C ARG A 62 -14.82 -5.05 -15.70
N LEU A 63 -14.73 -4.86 -14.38
CA LEU A 63 -14.02 -5.81 -13.52
C LEU A 63 -14.66 -7.20 -13.54
N ILE A 64 -15.99 -7.29 -13.40
CA ILE A 64 -16.74 -8.56 -13.41
C ILE A 64 -16.53 -9.29 -14.73
N GLU A 65 -16.59 -8.59 -15.88
CA GLU A 65 -16.30 -9.17 -17.20
C GLU A 65 -14.88 -9.79 -17.23
N ILE A 66 -13.85 -9.01 -16.81
CA ILE A 66 -12.46 -9.49 -16.80
C ILE A 66 -12.31 -10.68 -15.86
N ILE A 67 -12.94 -10.65 -14.70
CA ILE A 67 -12.90 -11.72 -13.71
C ILE A 67 -13.47 -13.02 -14.30
N ARG A 68 -14.66 -12.94 -14.90
CA ARG A 68 -15.35 -14.11 -15.51
C ARG A 68 -14.56 -14.68 -16.68
N ASP A 69 -14.12 -13.80 -17.59
CA ASP A 69 -13.38 -14.21 -18.80
C ASP A 69 -12.05 -14.91 -18.49
N ASN A 70 -11.50 -14.70 -17.31
CA ASN A 70 -10.17 -15.19 -16.95
C ASN A 70 -10.18 -16.14 -15.74
N GLY A 71 -11.33 -16.45 -15.15
CA GLY A 71 -11.41 -17.31 -13.99
C GLY A 71 -10.54 -16.82 -12.82
N VAL A 72 -10.65 -15.52 -12.50
CA VAL A 72 -9.84 -14.90 -11.44
C VAL A 72 -10.23 -15.48 -10.08
N ALA A 73 -9.28 -16.05 -9.36
CA ALA A 73 -9.51 -16.55 -8.00
C ALA A 73 -9.31 -15.49 -6.91
N PHE A 74 -8.38 -14.56 -7.12
CA PHE A 74 -8.07 -13.50 -6.14
C PHE A 74 -7.97 -12.13 -6.82
N LEU A 75 -8.63 -11.14 -6.24
CA LEU A 75 -8.56 -9.73 -6.62
C LEU A 75 -7.82 -8.94 -5.53
N ILE A 76 -6.71 -8.32 -5.89
CA ILE A 76 -5.83 -7.59 -4.96
C ILE A 76 -5.74 -6.12 -5.40
N PRO A 77 -6.19 -5.15 -4.57
CA PRO A 77 -6.07 -3.74 -4.89
C PRO A 77 -4.62 -3.26 -4.83
N GLY A 78 -4.23 -2.46 -5.81
CA GLY A 78 -2.88 -1.90 -5.89
C GLY A 78 -2.80 -0.41 -5.62
N THR A 79 -3.93 0.29 -5.42
CA THR A 79 -3.99 1.72 -5.11
C THR A 79 -4.99 2.00 -3.99
N ASP A 80 -4.79 3.11 -3.25
CA ASP A 80 -5.70 3.49 -2.18
C ASP A 80 -7.11 3.87 -2.69
N PRO A 81 -7.29 4.57 -3.84
CA PRO A 81 -8.63 4.79 -4.39
C PRO A 81 -9.35 3.50 -4.78
N GLU A 82 -8.65 2.50 -5.29
CA GLU A 82 -9.26 1.20 -5.60
C GLU A 82 -9.52 0.37 -4.35
N LEU A 83 -8.69 0.50 -3.30
CA LEU A 83 -8.95 -0.12 -2.00
C LEU A 83 -10.31 0.33 -1.45
N GLN A 84 -10.60 1.64 -1.49
CA GLN A 84 -11.89 2.20 -1.07
C GLN A 84 -13.03 1.71 -1.96
N ALA A 85 -12.91 1.86 -3.28
CA ALA A 85 -13.95 1.44 -4.20
C ALA A 85 -14.27 -0.05 -4.10
N LEU A 86 -13.25 -0.90 -3.97
CA LEU A 86 -13.43 -2.34 -3.84
C LEU A 86 -13.96 -2.74 -2.46
N SER A 87 -13.77 -1.95 -1.41
CA SER A 87 -14.41 -2.17 -0.11
C SER A 87 -15.92 -2.10 -0.24
N ASP A 88 -16.44 -1.11 -0.95
CA ASP A 88 -17.88 -0.92 -1.20
C ASP A 88 -18.46 -1.98 -2.15
N LEU A 89 -17.66 -2.46 -3.09
CA LEU A 89 -18.08 -3.37 -4.16
C LEU A 89 -17.80 -4.85 -3.87
N LYS A 90 -17.15 -5.17 -2.75
CA LYS A 90 -16.68 -6.53 -2.42
C LYS A 90 -17.80 -7.56 -2.47
N GLU A 91 -18.89 -7.29 -1.76
CA GLU A 91 -20.01 -8.26 -1.66
C GLU A 91 -20.63 -8.54 -3.02
N GLU A 92 -20.76 -7.52 -3.88
CA GLU A 92 -21.31 -7.68 -5.22
C GLU A 92 -20.38 -8.49 -6.11
N ILE A 93 -19.08 -8.20 -6.09
CA ILE A 93 -18.06 -8.96 -6.85
C ILE A 93 -18.04 -10.43 -6.41
N GLU A 94 -17.96 -10.70 -5.10
CA GLU A 94 -17.89 -12.06 -4.56
C GLU A 94 -19.20 -12.83 -4.77
N LYS A 95 -20.35 -12.16 -4.81
CA LYS A 95 -21.65 -12.76 -5.11
C LYS A 95 -21.79 -13.11 -6.60
N GLU A 96 -21.30 -12.27 -7.48
CA GLU A 96 -21.41 -12.45 -8.92
C GLU A 96 -20.32 -13.33 -9.53
N THR A 97 -19.27 -13.61 -8.79
CA THR A 97 -18.11 -14.37 -9.24
C THR A 97 -17.58 -15.27 -8.13
N ASP A 98 -16.76 -16.26 -8.46
CA ASP A 98 -16.06 -17.10 -7.48
C ASP A 98 -14.73 -16.45 -7.01
N THR A 99 -14.58 -15.12 -7.18
CA THR A 99 -13.36 -14.38 -6.86
C THR A 99 -13.35 -13.94 -5.40
N HIS A 100 -12.26 -14.16 -4.71
CA HIS A 100 -12.03 -13.58 -3.38
C HIS A 100 -11.35 -12.22 -3.50
N VAL A 101 -11.97 -11.17 -2.95
CA VAL A 101 -11.39 -9.82 -2.89
C VAL A 101 -10.55 -9.69 -1.62
N VAL A 102 -9.24 -9.51 -1.79
CA VAL A 102 -8.26 -9.45 -0.69
C VAL A 102 -8.28 -8.06 -0.06
N LEU A 103 -9.09 -7.91 0.97
CA LEU A 103 -9.30 -6.65 1.69
C LEU A 103 -9.31 -6.88 3.19
N ASN A 104 -8.85 -5.91 3.92
CA ASN A 104 -9.10 -5.79 5.35
C ASN A 104 -10.58 -5.39 5.63
N PRO A 105 -11.08 -5.53 6.85
CA PRO A 105 -12.43 -5.09 7.20
C PRO A 105 -12.65 -3.60 6.87
N PRO A 106 -13.90 -3.20 6.50
CA PRO A 106 -14.18 -1.82 6.10
C PRO A 106 -13.77 -0.78 7.15
N ASP A 107 -14.08 -1.01 8.43
CA ASP A 107 -13.72 -0.08 9.51
C ASP A 107 -12.21 0.13 9.62
N THR A 108 -11.45 -0.93 9.40
CA THR A 108 -9.98 -0.86 9.43
C THR A 108 -9.42 -0.17 8.18
N ILE A 109 -10.08 -0.35 7.03
CA ILE A 109 -9.75 0.41 5.81
C ILE A 109 -9.98 1.90 6.04
N GLU A 110 -11.07 2.29 6.68
CA GLU A 110 -11.36 3.68 7.01
C GLU A 110 -10.34 4.26 8.02
N ILE A 111 -9.98 3.51 9.05
CA ILE A 111 -8.92 3.92 10.01
C ILE A 111 -7.63 4.26 9.26
N GLY A 112 -7.22 3.43 8.33
CA GLY A 112 -5.98 3.63 7.59
C GLY A 112 -6.06 4.68 6.48
N TYR A 113 -7.23 4.89 5.88
CA TYR A 113 -7.44 5.87 4.81
C TYR A 113 -7.51 7.31 5.32
N ASP A 114 -8.09 7.51 6.51
CA ASP A 114 -8.25 8.79 7.16
C ASP A 114 -7.17 9.02 8.22
N LYS A 115 -6.25 9.95 7.97
CA LYS A 115 -5.12 10.23 8.87
C LYS A 115 -5.54 10.75 10.25
N PHE A 116 -6.69 11.44 10.32
CA PHE A 116 -7.25 11.86 11.59
C PHE A 116 -7.82 10.69 12.39
N ARG A 117 -8.52 9.75 11.72
CA ARG A 117 -8.98 8.50 12.34
C ARG A 117 -7.81 7.61 12.77
N THR A 118 -6.72 7.54 11.98
CA THR A 118 -5.50 6.83 12.41
C THR A 118 -4.98 7.38 13.73
N ALA A 119 -4.85 8.71 13.86
CA ALA A 119 -4.38 9.34 15.09
C ALA A 119 -5.35 9.10 16.27
N SER A 120 -6.65 9.22 16.04
CA SER A 120 -7.69 8.94 17.04
C SER A 120 -7.65 7.49 17.53
N PHE A 121 -7.58 6.53 16.61
CA PHE A 121 -7.44 5.10 16.93
C PHE A 121 -6.21 4.82 17.79
N LEU A 122 -5.06 5.39 17.44
CA LEU A 122 -3.83 5.20 18.21
C LEU A 122 -3.96 5.81 19.61
N LYS A 123 -4.54 7.00 19.73
CA LYS A 123 -4.81 7.69 20.99
C LYS A 123 -5.73 6.87 21.91
N GLU A 124 -6.86 6.43 21.38
CA GLU A 124 -7.88 5.68 22.10
C GLU A 124 -7.35 4.34 22.64
N ASN A 125 -6.40 3.73 21.94
CA ASN A 125 -5.75 2.48 22.34
C ASN A 125 -4.43 2.68 23.11
N GLY A 126 -4.05 3.93 23.44
CA GLY A 126 -2.88 4.23 24.26
C GLY A 126 -1.54 4.04 23.54
N PHE A 127 -1.52 4.02 22.21
CA PHE A 127 -0.28 3.93 21.43
C PHE A 127 0.33 5.31 21.20
N PRO A 128 1.67 5.43 21.13
CA PRO A 128 2.33 6.66 20.74
C PRO A 128 1.93 7.09 19.32
N TYR A 129 1.48 8.31 19.20
CA TYR A 129 1.02 8.93 17.94
C TYR A 129 1.47 10.39 17.90
N PRO A 130 1.56 11.02 16.72
CA PRO A 130 1.74 12.46 16.63
C PRO A 130 0.42 13.18 16.89
N GLU A 131 0.43 14.20 17.73
CA GLU A 131 -0.77 15.03 17.94
C GLU A 131 -1.26 15.54 16.59
N THR A 132 -2.56 15.42 16.37
CA THR A 132 -3.16 15.64 15.04
C THR A 132 -4.46 16.42 15.17
N VAL A 133 -4.58 17.49 14.41
CA VAL A 133 -5.77 18.35 14.34
C VAL A 133 -6.31 18.31 12.90
N CYS A 134 -7.63 18.19 12.75
CA CYS A 134 -8.29 18.32 11.47
C CYS A 134 -8.46 19.78 11.10
N LEU A 135 -8.19 20.13 9.85
CA LEU A 135 -8.34 21.48 9.31
C LEU A 135 -9.39 21.46 8.21
N VAL A 136 -10.49 22.16 8.44
CA VAL A 136 -11.56 22.31 7.45
C VAL A 136 -11.28 23.57 6.62
N PRO A 137 -11.52 23.55 5.29
CA PRO A 137 -11.35 24.73 4.45
C PRO A 137 -12.12 25.95 5.01
N GLY A 138 -11.42 27.09 5.13
CA GLY A 138 -11.99 28.31 5.70
C GLY A 138 -11.87 28.46 7.21
N GLU A 139 -11.46 27.44 7.94
CA GLU A 139 -11.16 27.53 9.37
C GLU A 139 -9.67 27.84 9.60
N SER A 140 -9.38 28.62 10.65
CA SER A 140 -8.02 28.86 11.08
C SER A 140 -7.64 27.86 12.18
N LEU A 141 -6.37 27.49 12.23
CA LEU A 141 -5.86 26.77 13.41
C LEU A 141 -6.04 27.62 14.66
N PRO A 142 -6.46 27.02 15.80
CA PRO A 142 -6.39 27.68 17.09
C PRO A 142 -4.95 28.15 17.36
N GLU A 143 -4.76 29.45 17.59
CA GLU A 143 -3.42 30.04 17.76
C GLU A 143 -2.74 29.61 19.07
N GLU A 144 -3.50 29.20 20.07
CA GLU A 144 -3.03 29.17 21.47
C GLU A 144 -2.25 27.91 21.89
N ASP A 145 -2.27 26.80 21.10
CA ASP A 145 -1.69 25.52 21.56
C ASP A 145 -0.85 24.75 20.50
N GLN A 146 -0.42 25.38 19.41
CA GLN A 146 0.28 24.65 18.37
C GLN A 146 1.81 24.75 18.50
N ALA A 147 2.43 23.62 18.87
CA ALA A 147 3.90 23.52 18.86
C ALA A 147 4.40 23.32 17.41
N TYR A 148 5.09 24.31 16.87
CA TYR A 148 5.77 24.20 15.58
C TYR A 148 7.15 23.51 15.72
N PRO A 149 7.65 22.83 14.67
CA PRO A 149 7.04 22.69 13.34
C PRO A 149 5.92 21.66 13.27
N LEU A 150 5.05 21.79 12.26
CA LEU A 150 3.95 20.89 11.96
C LEU A 150 4.08 20.30 10.55
N ILE A 151 3.62 19.07 10.36
CA ILE A 151 3.35 18.51 9.04
C ILE A 151 1.89 18.79 8.69
N VAL A 152 1.66 19.57 7.63
CA VAL A 152 0.34 19.75 7.06
C VAL A 152 0.22 18.95 5.78
N LYS A 153 -0.84 18.14 5.68
CA LYS A 153 -1.06 17.19 4.56
C LYS A 153 -2.56 16.93 4.37
N PRO A 154 -2.99 16.51 3.17
CA PRO A 154 -4.38 16.09 2.96
C PRO A 154 -4.80 15.00 3.96
N ARG A 155 -6.00 15.14 4.52
CA ARG A 155 -6.61 14.17 5.44
C ARG A 155 -6.67 12.78 4.79
N TYR A 156 -7.06 12.75 3.52
CA TYR A 156 -7.12 11.54 2.68
C TYR A 156 -5.99 11.54 1.64
N GLY A 157 -5.58 10.37 1.16
CA GLY A 157 -4.55 10.23 0.13
C GLY A 157 -3.22 9.70 0.66
N SER A 158 -2.28 9.49 -0.25
CA SER A 158 -1.00 8.79 -0.01
C SER A 158 0.16 9.38 -0.82
N GLY A 159 1.37 8.86 -0.63
CA GLY A 159 2.54 9.20 -1.45
C GLY A 159 3.13 10.58 -1.19
N SER A 160 2.89 11.17 -0.02
CA SER A 160 3.38 12.52 0.37
C SER A 160 2.91 13.66 -0.56
N VAL A 161 1.85 13.45 -1.33
CA VAL A 161 1.26 14.51 -2.15
C VAL A 161 0.59 15.54 -1.23
N GLY A 162 0.84 16.83 -1.47
CA GLY A 162 0.29 17.91 -0.65
C GLY A 162 0.87 18.05 0.75
N LEU A 163 1.95 17.30 1.08
CA LEU A 163 2.62 17.40 2.37
C LEU A 163 3.55 18.61 2.42
N SER A 164 3.45 19.40 3.48
CA SER A 164 4.33 20.53 3.75
C SER A 164 4.77 20.59 5.21
N LEU A 165 6.00 20.98 5.43
CA LEU A 165 6.52 21.33 6.76
C LEU A 165 6.24 22.81 7.03
N ILE A 166 5.45 23.10 8.06
CA ILE A 166 5.06 24.44 8.48
C ILE A 166 5.86 24.80 9.74
N THR A 167 6.67 25.82 9.66
CA THR A 167 7.59 26.23 10.74
C THR A 167 7.06 27.40 11.59
N GLY A 168 5.91 27.95 11.23
CA GLY A 168 5.28 29.05 11.98
C GLY A 168 3.90 29.41 11.46
N PRO A 169 3.10 30.16 12.24
CA PRO A 169 1.68 30.42 11.96
C PRO A 169 1.46 31.18 10.65
N ALA A 170 2.36 32.06 10.25
CA ALA A 170 2.23 32.84 9.02
C ALA A 170 2.21 31.99 7.74
N GLN A 171 2.74 30.77 7.77
CA GLN A 171 2.78 29.87 6.60
C GLN A 171 1.50 29.10 6.42
N ILE A 172 0.75 28.86 7.50
CA ILE A 172 -0.38 27.91 7.48
C ILE A 172 -1.56 28.44 6.66
N GLY A 173 -1.92 29.72 6.81
CA GLY A 173 -3.00 30.33 6.04
C GLY A 173 -2.75 30.33 4.54
N ASN A 174 -1.52 30.63 4.12
CA ASN A 174 -1.11 30.57 2.72
C ASN A 174 -1.14 29.15 2.17
N HIS A 175 -0.74 28.16 2.99
CA HIS A 175 -0.77 26.78 2.58
C HIS A 175 -2.20 26.25 2.42
N LEU A 176 -3.08 26.51 3.40
CA LEU A 176 -4.48 26.08 3.34
C LEU A 176 -5.24 26.70 2.18
N ALA A 177 -4.93 27.95 1.81
CA ALA A 177 -5.53 28.61 0.66
C ALA A 177 -5.27 27.95 -0.70
N MET A 178 -4.30 27.01 -0.77
CA MET A 178 -4.00 26.24 -2.00
C MET A 178 -4.84 24.98 -2.13
N TYR A 179 -5.62 24.61 -1.13
CA TYR A 179 -6.37 23.36 -1.09
C TYR A 179 -7.83 23.60 -0.71
N ASP A 180 -8.74 23.00 -1.46
CA ASP A 180 -10.19 23.00 -1.20
C ASP A 180 -10.66 21.73 -0.45
N GLU A 181 -9.70 20.92 0.04
CA GLU A 181 -9.97 19.67 0.73
C GLU A 181 -9.57 19.73 2.21
N GLU A 182 -10.14 18.83 3.01
CA GLU A 182 -9.79 18.70 4.43
C GLU A 182 -8.31 18.29 4.58
N MET A 183 -7.61 19.02 5.43
CA MET A 183 -6.21 18.78 5.75
C MET A 183 -6.09 18.30 7.20
N VAL A 184 -4.95 17.72 7.54
CA VAL A 184 -4.55 17.52 8.93
C VAL A 184 -3.26 18.29 9.21
N ALA A 185 -3.20 18.95 10.34
CA ALA A 185 -1.97 19.45 10.94
C ALA A 185 -1.50 18.44 11.99
N GLN A 186 -0.31 17.94 11.82
CA GLN A 186 0.24 16.86 12.63
C GLN A 186 1.59 17.27 13.20
N GLU A 187 1.83 16.95 14.45
CA GLU A 187 3.13 17.11 15.10
C GLU A 187 4.26 16.59 14.20
N TYR A 188 5.29 17.40 14.01
CA TYR A 188 6.49 16.97 13.30
C TYR A 188 7.38 16.13 14.21
N ILE A 189 7.48 14.86 13.93
CA ILE A 189 8.39 13.95 14.63
C ILE A 189 9.78 14.08 14.00
N ASN A 190 10.75 14.51 14.78
CA ASN A 190 12.13 14.72 14.33
C ASN A 190 13.06 13.67 14.96
N ALA A 191 13.02 12.46 14.44
CA ALA A 191 13.93 11.39 14.82
C ALA A 191 14.66 10.88 13.56
N PRO A 192 15.69 11.62 13.06
CA PRO A 192 16.39 11.28 11.84
C PRO A 192 17.02 9.89 11.95
N GLN A 193 16.98 9.13 10.85
CA GLN A 193 17.47 7.75 10.78
C GLN A 193 16.75 6.75 11.70
N GLN A 194 15.62 7.13 12.30
CA GLN A 194 14.78 6.26 13.13
C GLN A 194 13.39 6.05 12.52
N GLU A 195 13.28 6.14 11.20
CA GLU A 195 12.04 5.89 10.49
C GLU A 195 11.94 4.43 10.05
N PHE A 196 10.81 3.82 10.40
CA PHE A 196 10.54 2.41 10.11
C PHE A 196 9.24 2.25 9.33
N THR A 197 9.22 1.21 8.47
CA THR A 197 8.03 0.69 7.82
C THR A 197 7.92 -0.78 8.15
N CYS A 198 6.84 -1.15 8.81
CA CYS A 198 6.64 -2.48 9.36
C CYS A 198 5.54 -3.21 8.57
N GLY A 199 5.84 -4.41 8.10
CA GLY A 199 4.88 -5.28 7.44
C GLY A 199 4.30 -6.28 8.41
N LEU A 200 2.96 -6.38 8.42
CA LEU A 200 2.22 -7.39 9.14
C LEU A 200 1.43 -8.22 8.13
N ALA A 201 1.63 -9.53 8.13
CA ALA A 201 0.88 -10.47 7.30
C ALA A 201 -0.14 -11.20 8.17
N PHE A 202 -1.42 -11.09 7.79
CA PHE A 202 -2.52 -11.79 8.43
C PHE A 202 -3.08 -12.87 7.52
N GLY A 203 -3.60 -13.94 8.12
CA GLY A 203 -4.37 -14.96 7.45
C GLY A 203 -5.82 -14.53 7.19
N LYS A 204 -6.60 -15.40 6.52
CA LYS A 204 -8.01 -15.15 6.22
C LYS A 204 -8.89 -15.05 7.47
N ASP A 205 -8.48 -15.70 8.55
CA ASP A 205 -9.23 -15.81 9.81
C ASP A 205 -8.75 -14.76 10.84
N GLY A 206 -7.86 -13.86 10.43
CA GLY A 206 -7.38 -12.74 11.25
C GLY A 206 -6.17 -13.05 12.12
N GLU A 207 -5.60 -14.27 12.05
CA GLU A 207 -4.38 -14.56 12.78
C GLU A 207 -3.16 -13.87 12.15
N LEU A 208 -2.27 -13.35 12.99
CA LEU A 208 -1.01 -12.77 12.55
C LEU A 208 -0.03 -13.88 12.16
N LEU A 209 0.31 -13.99 10.89
CA LEU A 209 1.22 -14.99 10.33
C LEU A 209 2.69 -14.58 10.47
N SER A 210 2.99 -13.29 10.30
CA SER A 210 4.37 -12.79 10.36
C SER A 210 4.44 -11.27 10.46
N THR A 211 5.59 -10.79 10.97
CA THR A 211 5.95 -9.37 10.97
C THR A 211 7.38 -9.19 10.47
N ILE A 212 7.64 -8.05 9.81
CA ILE A 212 8.99 -7.62 9.42
C ILE A 212 9.14 -6.12 9.63
N ILE A 213 10.28 -5.71 10.18
CA ILE A 213 10.61 -4.31 10.41
C ILE A 213 11.71 -3.90 9.43
N LEU A 214 11.46 -2.82 8.70
CA LEU A 214 12.42 -2.20 7.80
C LEU A 214 12.72 -0.80 8.28
N GLN A 215 13.98 -0.50 8.54
CA GLN A 215 14.46 0.88 8.63
C GLN A 215 14.62 1.43 7.23
N ARG A 216 14.19 2.67 6.98
CA ARG A 216 14.15 3.21 5.63
C ARG A 216 14.58 4.65 5.52
N ASP A 217 15.01 5.03 4.31
CA ASP A 217 15.16 6.40 3.87
C ASP A 217 14.17 6.67 2.74
N LEU A 218 13.49 7.82 2.81
CA LEU A 218 12.53 8.26 1.82
C LEU A 218 13.16 9.23 0.82
N LYS A 219 12.73 9.13 -0.44
CA LYS A 219 12.97 10.14 -1.47
C LYS A 219 11.69 10.35 -2.27
N LYS A 220 11.16 11.58 -2.26
CA LYS A 220 9.92 11.94 -2.97
C LYS A 220 8.74 10.99 -2.64
N GLY A 221 8.54 10.69 -1.36
CA GLY A 221 7.45 9.82 -0.90
C GLY A 221 7.65 8.32 -1.11
N PHE A 222 8.77 7.89 -1.71
CA PHE A 222 9.07 6.47 -1.90
C PHE A 222 10.26 6.03 -1.05
N THR A 223 10.21 4.79 -0.56
CA THR A 223 11.38 4.17 0.08
C THR A 223 12.48 4.02 -0.96
N GLN A 224 13.54 4.80 -0.81
CA GLN A 224 14.72 4.78 -1.69
C GLN A 224 15.72 3.73 -1.22
N PHE A 225 15.99 3.68 0.08
CA PHE A 225 16.84 2.70 0.72
C PHE A 225 16.07 2.06 1.88
N ALA A 226 16.30 0.79 2.12
CA ALA A 226 15.80 0.09 3.31
C ALA A 226 16.73 -1.05 3.70
N ARG A 227 16.71 -1.37 5.00
CA ARG A 227 17.35 -2.57 5.54
C ARG A 227 16.41 -3.27 6.52
N VAL A 228 16.53 -4.58 6.61
CA VAL A 228 15.86 -5.32 7.68
C VAL A 228 16.46 -4.91 9.02
N ALA A 229 15.62 -4.62 9.99
CA ALA A 229 16.03 -4.11 11.28
C ALA A 229 15.53 -5.01 12.42
N ARG A 230 16.36 -5.17 13.44
CA ARG A 230 15.97 -5.76 14.73
C ARG A 230 15.78 -4.62 15.72
N GLN A 231 14.51 -4.30 15.99
CA GLN A 231 14.13 -3.26 16.95
C GLN A 231 13.08 -3.86 17.90
N PRO A 232 13.49 -4.41 19.04
CA PRO A 232 12.58 -5.10 19.97
C PRO A 232 11.42 -4.24 20.45
N GLU A 233 11.66 -2.95 20.65
CA GLU A 233 10.64 -1.98 21.06
C GLU A 233 9.59 -1.77 19.97
N VAL A 234 10.03 -1.52 18.72
CA VAL A 234 9.14 -1.42 17.57
C VAL A 234 8.37 -2.73 17.37
N GLN A 235 9.07 -3.88 17.48
CA GLN A 235 8.47 -5.22 17.35
C GLN A 235 7.32 -5.41 18.36
N ARG A 236 7.54 -5.09 19.63
CA ARG A 236 6.53 -5.22 20.67
C ARG A 236 5.31 -4.36 20.34
N GLN A 237 5.53 -3.10 20.04
CA GLN A 237 4.45 -2.16 19.80
C GLN A 237 3.63 -2.51 18.55
N ILE A 238 4.25 -2.96 17.45
CA ILE A 238 3.48 -3.39 16.26
C ILE A 238 2.68 -4.68 16.52
N LEU A 239 3.15 -5.55 17.41
CA LEU A 239 2.38 -6.72 17.84
C LEU A 239 1.18 -6.32 18.71
N ASP A 240 1.36 -5.35 19.61
CA ASP A 240 0.27 -4.81 20.42
C ASP A 240 -0.79 -4.12 19.54
N ILE A 241 -0.37 -3.32 18.54
CA ILE A 241 -1.26 -2.73 17.54
C ILE A 241 -1.98 -3.83 16.72
N ALA A 242 -1.25 -4.86 16.30
CA ALA A 242 -1.83 -6.00 15.57
C ALA A 242 -2.90 -6.74 16.39
N GLY A 243 -2.76 -6.75 17.70
CA GLY A 243 -3.72 -7.38 18.62
C GLY A 243 -5.06 -6.66 18.72
N VAL A 244 -5.13 -5.37 18.34
CA VAL A 244 -6.37 -4.57 18.32
C VAL A 244 -6.89 -4.29 16.90
N LEU A 245 -6.10 -4.61 15.87
CA LEU A 245 -6.53 -4.52 14.47
C LEU A 245 -7.21 -5.81 14.05
N GLU A 246 -8.35 -5.69 13.41
CA GLU A 246 -8.95 -6.82 12.70
C GLU A 246 -8.27 -6.97 11.35
N GLY A 247 -7.23 -7.81 11.26
CA GLY A 247 -6.39 -7.95 10.07
C GLY A 247 -6.76 -9.12 9.18
N ARG A 248 -6.83 -8.86 7.86
CA ARG A 248 -6.92 -9.90 6.82
C ARG A 248 -6.07 -9.49 5.63
N GLY A 249 -5.02 -10.27 5.33
CA GLY A 249 -4.08 -9.90 4.27
C GLY A 249 -2.86 -9.18 4.82
N ALA A 250 -2.74 -7.86 4.62
CA ALA A 250 -1.55 -7.13 5.06
C ALA A 250 -1.86 -5.76 5.65
N TYR A 251 -1.00 -5.36 6.58
CA TYR A 251 -0.87 -3.97 7.03
C TYR A 251 0.55 -3.47 6.82
N ASN A 252 0.67 -2.19 6.59
CA ASN A 252 1.93 -1.48 6.60
C ASN A 252 1.86 -0.34 7.60
N ILE A 253 2.51 -0.52 8.76
CA ILE A 253 2.58 0.47 9.83
C ILE A 253 3.87 1.28 9.65
N GLN A 254 3.77 2.61 9.73
CA GLN A 254 4.89 3.52 9.56
C GLN A 254 4.98 4.48 10.73
N GLY A 255 6.19 4.69 11.21
CA GLY A 255 6.45 5.56 12.35
C GLY A 255 7.93 5.86 12.53
N GLN A 256 8.22 6.64 13.55
CA GLN A 256 9.57 6.94 14.00
C GLN A 256 9.76 6.52 15.46
N LEU A 257 10.91 5.92 15.76
CA LEU A 257 11.28 5.57 17.13
C LEU A 257 11.85 6.78 17.84
N THR A 258 11.23 7.16 18.94
CA THR A 258 11.58 8.31 19.78
C THR A 258 11.71 7.90 21.25
N ASP A 259 11.95 8.83 22.14
CA ASP A 259 11.88 8.65 23.59
C ASP A 259 10.46 8.34 24.10
N ARG A 260 9.42 8.67 23.33
CA ARG A 260 8.02 8.29 23.62
C ARG A 260 7.66 6.86 23.13
N GLY A 261 8.62 6.12 22.55
CA GLY A 261 8.41 4.84 21.88
C GLY A 261 8.27 5.00 20.35
N PHE A 262 7.68 4.01 19.71
CA PHE A 262 7.44 4.03 18.26
C PHE A 262 6.21 4.86 17.92
N VAL A 263 6.41 6.14 17.59
CA VAL A 263 5.34 7.07 17.23
C VAL A 263 4.84 6.75 15.82
N VAL A 264 3.64 6.17 15.75
CA VAL A 264 3.03 5.75 14.49
C VAL A 264 2.26 6.90 13.87
N PHE A 265 2.58 7.25 12.63
CA PHE A 265 1.93 8.35 11.90
C PHE A 265 1.11 7.89 10.69
N GLU A 266 1.17 6.60 10.33
CA GLU A 266 0.42 6.03 9.20
C GLU A 266 0.21 4.52 9.36
N ILE A 267 -1.03 4.08 9.16
CA ILE A 267 -1.42 2.67 9.06
C ILE A 267 -2.05 2.48 7.68
N ASN A 268 -1.47 1.62 6.85
CA ASN A 268 -2.01 1.30 5.54
C ASN A 268 -2.55 -0.14 5.57
N PRO A 269 -3.88 -0.35 5.54
CA PRO A 269 -4.50 -1.68 5.63
C PRO A 269 -4.45 -2.42 4.28
N ARG A 270 -3.25 -2.56 3.74
CA ARG A 270 -2.96 -3.18 2.44
C ARG A 270 -1.47 -3.53 2.31
N PHE A 271 -1.17 -4.24 1.24
CA PHE A 271 0.22 -4.40 0.78
C PHE A 271 0.88 -3.03 0.52
N SER A 272 2.21 -3.00 0.49
CA SER A 272 2.95 -1.75 0.38
C SER A 272 3.94 -1.73 -0.78
N GLY A 273 4.48 -0.55 -1.06
CA GLY A 273 5.58 -0.42 -2.03
C GLY A 273 6.86 -1.15 -1.64
N THR A 274 6.96 -1.70 -0.41
CA THR A 274 8.08 -2.53 0.06
C THR A 274 7.76 -4.03 0.09
N THR A 275 6.57 -4.47 -0.29
CA THR A 275 6.16 -5.88 -0.29
C THR A 275 7.14 -6.78 -1.06
N ALA A 276 7.66 -6.33 -2.21
CA ALA A 276 8.67 -7.09 -2.95
C ALA A 276 9.98 -7.27 -2.16
N PHE A 277 10.44 -6.23 -1.48
CA PHE A 277 11.63 -6.34 -0.63
C PHE A 277 11.41 -7.30 0.54
N ARG A 278 10.24 -7.20 1.18
CA ARG A 278 9.84 -8.12 2.27
C ARG A 278 9.80 -9.56 1.78
N ALA A 279 9.28 -9.79 0.57
CA ALA A 279 9.25 -11.13 -0.04
C ALA A 279 10.66 -11.69 -0.29
N VAL A 280 11.61 -10.86 -0.76
CA VAL A 280 13.03 -11.22 -0.90
C VAL A 280 13.66 -11.48 0.47
N ALA A 281 13.30 -10.69 1.48
CA ALA A 281 13.77 -10.87 2.85
C ALA A 281 13.20 -12.11 3.56
N GLY A 282 12.20 -12.78 2.97
CA GLY A 282 11.61 -14.01 3.51
C GLY A 282 10.12 -13.91 3.84
N GLN A 283 9.54 -12.71 3.95
CA GLN A 283 8.11 -12.50 4.19
C GLN A 283 7.39 -12.15 2.88
N ASN A 284 6.88 -13.16 2.20
CA ASN A 284 6.07 -12.95 0.98
C ASN A 284 4.58 -12.87 1.33
N GLU A 285 4.15 -11.68 1.74
CA GLU A 285 2.79 -11.43 2.25
C GLU A 285 1.67 -11.88 1.29
N PRO A 286 1.72 -11.58 -0.04
CA PRO A 286 0.70 -12.06 -0.97
C PRO A 286 0.63 -13.58 -1.09
N ASP A 287 1.79 -14.27 -1.18
CA ASP A 287 1.82 -15.74 -1.22
C ASP A 287 1.33 -16.34 0.09
N MET A 288 1.76 -15.81 1.23
CA MET A 288 1.34 -16.27 2.56
C MET A 288 -0.18 -16.20 2.69
N TYR A 289 -0.81 -15.08 2.34
CA TYR A 289 -2.25 -14.92 2.38
C TYR A 289 -2.98 -15.91 1.46
N ILE A 290 -2.56 -15.99 0.19
CA ILE A 290 -3.19 -16.91 -0.78
C ILE A 290 -3.07 -18.36 -0.32
N GLN A 291 -1.91 -18.80 0.15
CA GLN A 291 -1.74 -20.17 0.63
C GLN A 291 -2.58 -20.45 1.87
N HIS A 292 -2.64 -19.50 2.82
CA HIS A 292 -3.49 -19.62 4.00
C HIS A 292 -4.97 -19.68 3.62
N PHE A 293 -5.42 -18.83 2.70
CA PHE A 293 -6.79 -18.83 2.20
C PHE A 293 -7.18 -20.19 1.59
N LEU A 294 -6.26 -20.80 0.86
CA LEU A 294 -6.44 -22.13 0.24
C LEU A 294 -6.29 -23.29 1.24
N ASN A 295 -6.22 -23.02 2.55
CA ASN A 295 -5.98 -24.00 3.62
C ASN A 295 -4.70 -24.84 3.41
N ARG A 296 -3.67 -24.23 2.81
CA ARG A 296 -2.36 -24.85 2.63
C ARG A 296 -1.41 -24.40 3.73
N THR A 297 -0.41 -25.22 4.03
CA THR A 297 0.60 -24.87 5.02
C THR A 297 1.36 -23.60 4.58
N VAL A 298 1.37 -22.59 5.45
CA VAL A 298 2.21 -21.41 5.33
C VAL A 298 3.44 -21.62 6.20
N PRO A 299 4.64 -21.80 5.63
CA PRO A 299 5.85 -21.96 6.43
C PRO A 299 6.11 -20.66 7.23
N THR A 300 6.61 -20.82 8.46
CA THR A 300 7.13 -19.69 9.22
C THR A 300 8.26 -19.03 8.43
N PRO A 301 8.20 -17.72 8.14
CA PRO A 301 9.22 -17.10 7.31
C PRO A 301 10.56 -17.00 8.04
N GLU A 302 11.61 -17.39 7.35
CA GLU A 302 12.98 -17.15 7.77
C GLU A 302 13.44 -15.79 7.25
N ILE A 303 13.42 -14.78 8.11
CA ILE A 303 13.74 -13.41 7.74
C ILE A 303 15.27 -13.22 7.64
N ASN A 304 15.76 -12.86 6.45
CA ASN A 304 17.14 -12.48 6.24
C ASN A 304 17.44 -11.11 6.88
N GLN A 305 18.04 -11.15 8.06
CA GLN A 305 18.34 -9.96 8.86
C GLN A 305 19.47 -9.08 8.30
N SER A 306 20.22 -9.58 7.33
CA SER A 306 21.36 -8.85 6.73
C SER A 306 20.99 -8.18 5.40
N LEU A 307 19.72 -8.25 4.99
CA LEU A 307 19.31 -7.77 3.68
C LEU A 307 19.12 -6.25 3.67
N CYS A 308 19.70 -5.61 2.65
CA CYS A 308 19.47 -4.21 2.30
C CYS A 308 18.89 -4.10 0.89
N MET A 309 18.18 -3.02 0.64
CA MET A 309 17.63 -2.67 -0.67
C MET A 309 17.98 -1.22 -1.00
N SER A 310 18.46 -0.99 -2.20
CA SER A 310 18.48 0.34 -2.82
C SER A 310 17.64 0.30 -4.08
N ARG A 311 16.75 1.27 -4.24
CA ARG A 311 15.84 1.35 -5.38
C ARG A 311 16.45 2.16 -6.51
N TYR A 312 16.33 1.64 -7.73
CA TYR A 312 16.69 2.36 -8.94
C TYR A 312 15.52 2.37 -9.93
N LEU A 313 15.58 3.26 -10.91
CA LEU A 313 14.62 3.31 -12.01
C LEU A 313 15.07 2.33 -13.10
N ASN A 314 14.09 1.66 -13.71
CA ASN A 314 14.31 0.81 -14.87
C ASN A 314 13.13 0.97 -15.83
N GLU A 315 13.34 0.72 -17.11
CA GLU A 315 12.35 0.86 -18.15
C GLU A 315 11.87 -0.52 -18.61
N TYR A 316 10.63 -0.53 -19.13
CA TYR A 316 10.08 -1.67 -19.84
C TYR A 316 9.92 -1.30 -21.32
N TYR A 317 10.56 -2.04 -22.20
CA TYR A 317 10.55 -1.80 -23.65
C TYR A 317 9.53 -2.72 -24.32
N PHE A 318 8.73 -2.19 -25.22
CA PHE A 318 7.70 -2.92 -25.97
C PHE A 318 7.44 -2.25 -27.33
N ASP A 319 6.88 -2.98 -28.28
CA ASP A 319 6.58 -2.47 -29.61
C ASP A 319 5.32 -1.59 -29.63
N THR A 320 5.16 -0.82 -30.71
CA THR A 320 4.02 0.08 -30.93
C THR A 320 2.71 -0.68 -31.08
N ASP A 321 2.70 -1.87 -31.68
CA ASP A 321 1.50 -2.69 -31.86
C ASP A 321 0.95 -3.14 -30.50
N THR A 322 1.84 -3.47 -29.55
CA THR A 322 1.48 -3.77 -28.17
C THR A 322 0.82 -2.58 -27.49
N ALA A 323 1.38 -1.38 -27.67
CA ALA A 323 0.83 -0.15 -27.12
C ALA A 323 -0.54 0.19 -27.71
N ASP A 324 -0.69 0.09 -29.03
CA ASP A 324 -1.93 0.41 -29.74
C ASP A 324 -3.06 -0.56 -29.41
N ALA A 325 -2.78 -1.86 -29.29
CA ALA A 325 -3.76 -2.84 -28.87
C ALA A 325 -4.31 -2.55 -27.45
N LEU A 326 -3.45 -2.26 -26.49
CA LEU A 326 -3.89 -1.85 -25.15
C LEU A 326 -4.66 -0.55 -25.15
N ARG A 327 -4.23 0.44 -25.95
CA ARG A 327 -4.94 1.72 -26.10
C ARG A 327 -6.34 1.55 -26.67
N GLN A 328 -6.56 0.57 -27.53
CA GLN A 328 -7.87 0.23 -28.11
C GLN A 328 -8.75 -0.61 -27.18
N GLY A 329 -8.26 -0.93 -25.98
CA GLY A 329 -9.01 -1.72 -24.98
C GLY A 329 -8.92 -3.23 -25.20
N GLU A 330 -8.07 -3.69 -26.10
CA GLU A 330 -7.82 -5.11 -26.29
C GLU A 330 -7.09 -5.68 -25.09
N SER A 331 -7.63 -6.76 -24.50
CA SER A 331 -6.87 -7.51 -23.50
C SER A 331 -5.72 -8.25 -24.19
N ARG A 332 -4.52 -8.08 -23.67
CA ARG A 332 -3.33 -8.68 -24.27
C ARG A 332 -2.59 -9.58 -23.31
N THR A 333 -2.17 -10.75 -23.81
CA THR A 333 -1.22 -11.60 -23.12
C THR A 333 0.16 -10.96 -23.25
N ALA A 334 0.63 -10.33 -22.19
CA ALA A 334 1.95 -9.73 -22.12
C ALA A 334 2.99 -10.84 -21.93
N GLY A 335 3.57 -11.33 -22.98
CA GLY A 335 4.51 -12.45 -22.81
C GLY A 335 5.64 -12.52 -23.85
N ARG A 336 5.54 -11.82 -24.96
CA ARG A 336 6.53 -11.95 -26.04
C ARG A 336 7.03 -10.65 -26.66
N ALA A 337 6.46 -9.50 -26.34
CA ALA A 337 6.76 -8.24 -27.03
C ALA A 337 7.52 -7.21 -26.19
N GLY A 338 7.85 -7.51 -24.94
CA GLY A 338 8.56 -6.55 -24.09
C GLY A 338 9.68 -7.19 -23.26
N PHE A 339 10.68 -6.41 -22.96
CA PHE A 339 11.79 -6.82 -22.09
C PHE A 339 12.22 -5.67 -21.17
N VAL A 340 12.81 -6.04 -20.06
CA VAL A 340 13.53 -5.13 -19.17
C VAL A 340 15.00 -5.29 -19.46
N MET A 341 15.69 -4.19 -19.74
CA MET A 341 17.14 -4.24 -19.87
C MET A 341 17.76 -4.25 -18.48
N ASP A 342 18.60 -5.24 -18.22
CA ASP A 342 19.38 -5.30 -16.99
C ASP A 342 20.70 -4.56 -17.24
N TYR A 343 20.85 -3.41 -16.61
CA TYR A 343 22.03 -2.54 -16.81
C TYR A 343 23.18 -2.85 -15.87
N PHE A 344 22.97 -3.73 -14.86
CA PHE A 344 23.97 -4.01 -13.83
C PHE A 344 24.23 -5.50 -13.64
#